data_75946c2def5920b1e7e346a6193a7f20
#
_entry.id   75946c2def5920b1e7e346a6193a7f20
#
_cell.length_a   1.000
_cell.length_b   1.000
_cell.length_c   1.000
_cell.angle_alpha   90.00
_cell.angle_beta   90.00
_cell.angle_gamma   90.00
#
_symmetry.space_group_name_H-M   'P 1'
#
loop_
_entity.id
_entity.type
_entity.pdbx_description
1 polymer ?
#
loop_
_entity_poly.entity_id
_entity_poly.type
_entity_poly.pdbx_seq_one_letter_code
_entity_poly.pdbx_strand_id
1 'polypeptide(L)'
;MEQPYTYHSDLRDIAAPSSGIVSKTLQNDSRSKIVQFCFAPGQELSAHTAPFPAILQFLRGEATLKLGSDEQPAKEGTFVYMTPQLEHGIRAQTEVVMLLIMLKNPA
;
A
#
# COMPACT_ATOMS: atom_id res chain seq x y z
N MET A 1 10.51 14.72 22.48
CA MET A 1 10.66 13.30 22.80
C MET A 1 9.76 12.46 21.91
N GLU A 2 10.33 11.43 21.31
CA GLU A 2 9.56 10.56 20.45
C GLU A 2 8.61 9.69 21.24
N GLN A 3 7.42 9.47 20.69
CA GLN A 3 6.50 8.48 21.22
C GLN A 3 7.07 7.09 20.96
N PRO A 4 6.96 6.16 21.91
CA PRO A 4 7.42 4.79 21.68
C PRO A 4 6.50 4.00 20.75
N TYR A 5 5.39 4.57 20.32
CA TYR A 5 4.44 3.91 19.43
C TYR A 5 3.73 4.93 18.55
N THR A 6 3.18 4.43 17.44
CA THR A 6 2.27 5.17 16.57
C THR A 6 0.92 4.45 16.62
N TYR A 7 -0.16 5.19 16.84
CA TYR A 7 -1.48 4.60 17.02
C TYR A 7 -2.50 5.22 16.09
N HIS A 8 -3.27 4.38 15.41
CA HIS A 8 -4.42 4.77 14.62
C HIS A 8 -5.55 3.82 14.96
N SER A 9 -6.69 4.34 15.41
CA SER A 9 -7.78 3.50 15.88
C SER A 9 -8.43 2.69 14.78
N ASP A 10 -8.52 3.24 13.57
CA ASP A 10 -9.10 2.52 12.43
C ASP A 10 -8.60 3.13 11.13
N LEU A 11 -7.70 2.44 10.45
CA LEU A 11 -7.12 2.91 9.20
C LEU A 11 -8.11 2.84 8.03
N ARG A 12 -9.26 2.20 8.20
CA ARG A 12 -10.29 2.17 7.17
C ARG A 12 -11.14 3.44 7.17
N ASP A 13 -11.11 4.20 8.26
CA ASP A 13 -11.91 5.40 8.43
C ASP A 13 -11.21 6.59 7.76
N ILE A 14 -11.24 6.60 6.44
CA ILE A 14 -10.67 7.64 5.62
C ILE A 14 -11.60 7.89 4.44
N ALA A 15 -11.86 9.15 4.14
CA ALA A 15 -12.67 9.52 2.99
C ALA A 15 -11.88 9.33 1.71
N ALA A 16 -12.48 8.68 0.71
CA ALA A 16 -11.85 8.54 -0.59
C ALA A 16 -11.82 9.88 -1.31
N PRO A 17 -10.77 10.14 -2.10
CA PRO A 17 -10.78 11.31 -2.97
C PRO A 17 -11.82 11.13 -4.07
N SER A 18 -12.33 12.23 -4.61
CA SER A 18 -13.27 12.18 -5.74
C SER A 18 -12.58 11.69 -7.01
N SER A 19 -11.27 11.88 -7.10
CA SER A 19 -10.44 11.38 -8.21
C SER A 19 -9.01 11.28 -7.71
N GLY A 20 -8.22 10.45 -8.40
CA GLY A 20 -6.81 10.32 -8.09
C GLY A 20 -6.53 9.41 -6.90
N ILE A 21 -5.33 9.55 -6.37
CA ILE A 21 -4.80 8.74 -5.28
C ILE A 21 -4.25 9.70 -4.24
N VAL A 22 -4.64 9.51 -2.98
CA VAL A 22 -4.02 10.25 -1.87
C VAL A 22 -3.20 9.28 -1.04
N SER A 23 -2.10 9.76 -0.50
CA SER A 23 -1.24 8.95 0.35
C SER A 23 -0.91 9.72 1.63
N LYS A 24 -0.72 8.97 2.70
CA LYS A 24 -0.34 9.52 3.99
C LYS A 24 0.73 8.63 4.59
N THR A 25 1.88 9.22 4.91
CA THR A 25 2.94 8.48 5.59
C THR A 25 2.57 8.35 7.07
N LEU A 26 2.48 7.11 7.53
CA LEU A 26 2.14 6.80 8.91
C LEU A 26 3.38 6.65 9.77
N GLN A 27 4.46 6.15 9.21
CA GLN A 27 5.71 5.88 9.91
C GLN A 27 6.85 5.94 8.91
N ASN A 28 7.96 6.55 9.31
CA ASN A 28 9.16 6.57 8.48
C ASN A 28 10.39 6.72 9.37
N ASP A 29 11.12 5.62 9.51
CA ASP A 29 12.34 5.60 10.32
C ASP A 29 13.41 4.78 9.57
N SER A 30 14.49 4.42 10.26
CA SER A 30 15.60 3.70 9.64
C SER A 30 15.25 2.26 9.26
N ARG A 31 14.15 1.70 9.79
CA ARG A 31 13.80 0.29 9.60
C ARG A 31 12.59 0.09 8.70
N SER A 32 11.69 1.07 8.67
CA SER A 32 10.45 0.89 7.92
C SER A 32 9.89 2.22 7.44
N LYS A 33 9.12 2.13 6.36
CA LYS A 33 8.27 3.22 5.93
C LYS A 33 6.89 2.64 5.67
N ILE A 34 5.87 3.21 6.32
CA ILE A 34 4.50 2.73 6.19
C ILE A 34 3.66 3.87 5.64
N VAL A 35 3.01 3.60 4.51
CA VAL A 35 2.20 4.59 3.81
C VAL A 35 0.80 4.02 3.62
N GLN A 36 -0.20 4.84 3.96
CA GLN A 36 -1.58 4.54 3.65
C GLN A 36 -1.94 5.18 2.32
N PHE A 37 -2.52 4.38 1.43
CA PHE A 37 -3.03 4.86 0.14
C PHE A 37 -4.54 4.75 0.11
N CYS A 38 -5.17 5.75 -0.47
CA CYS A 38 -6.59 5.70 -0.77
C CYS A 38 -6.80 6.06 -2.24
N PHE A 39 -7.38 5.12 -2.99
CA PHE A 39 -7.58 5.24 -4.43
C PHE A 39 -9.04 5.54 -4.72
N ALA A 40 -9.29 6.51 -5.58
CA ALA A 40 -10.61 6.63 -6.20
C ALA A 40 -10.82 5.45 -7.16
N PRO A 41 -12.08 5.06 -7.44
CA PRO A 41 -12.34 3.96 -8.38
C PRO A 41 -11.69 4.23 -9.74
N GLY A 42 -11.10 3.19 -10.32
CA GLY A 42 -10.48 3.26 -11.64
C GLY A 42 -9.08 3.82 -11.68
N GLN A 43 -8.55 4.27 -10.55
CA GLN A 43 -7.19 4.81 -10.50
C GLN A 43 -6.16 3.69 -10.49
N GLU A 44 -5.02 3.99 -11.08
CA GLU A 44 -3.97 3.00 -11.25
C GLU A 44 -2.63 3.57 -10.77
N LEU A 45 -1.91 2.75 -10.01
CA LEU A 45 -0.51 3.00 -9.69
C LEU A 45 0.30 2.13 -10.64
N SER A 46 0.98 2.76 -11.60
CA SER A 46 1.67 2.07 -12.68
C SER A 46 2.74 1.12 -12.16
N ALA A 47 3.03 0.09 -12.95
CA ALA A 47 4.04 -0.89 -12.59
C ALA A 47 5.42 -0.21 -12.42
N HIS A 48 6.07 -0.56 -11.33
CA HIS A 48 7.37 -0.01 -10.97
C HIS A 48 8.08 -1.01 -10.04
N THR A 49 9.34 -0.73 -9.74
CA THR A 49 10.13 -1.55 -8.80
C THR A 49 10.57 -0.70 -7.63
N ALA A 50 10.96 -1.38 -6.55
CA ALA A 50 11.53 -0.73 -5.37
C ALA A 50 12.68 -1.57 -4.85
N PRO A 51 13.71 -0.94 -4.24
CA PRO A 51 14.90 -1.67 -3.80
C PRO A 51 14.70 -2.45 -2.50
N PHE A 52 13.59 -2.28 -1.83
CA PHE A 52 13.32 -2.92 -0.53
C PHE A 52 12.20 -3.93 -0.65
N PRO A 53 12.20 -4.98 0.20
CA PRO A 53 11.01 -5.81 0.31
C PRO A 53 9.86 -4.99 0.85
N ALA A 54 8.65 -5.34 0.44
CA ALA A 54 7.47 -4.57 0.83
C ALA A 54 6.26 -5.48 0.99
N ILE A 55 5.34 -5.01 1.81
CA ILE A 55 4.08 -5.69 2.07
C ILE A 55 2.95 -4.78 1.62
N LEU A 56 1.98 -5.33 0.90
CA LEU A 56 0.71 -4.68 0.64
C LEU A 56 -0.35 -5.35 1.51
N GLN A 57 -1.10 -4.55 2.25
CA GLN A 57 -2.21 -5.04 3.06
C GLN A 57 -3.44 -4.25 2.67
N PHE A 58 -4.45 -4.93 2.14
CA PHE A 58 -5.68 -4.29 1.69
C PHE A 58 -6.69 -4.23 2.82
N LEU A 59 -7.20 -3.04 3.09
CA LEU A 59 -8.12 -2.79 4.20
C LEU A 59 -9.55 -2.62 3.73
N ARG A 60 -9.76 -2.16 2.49
CA ARG A 60 -11.08 -1.90 1.94
C ARG A 60 -11.01 -1.85 0.43
N GLY A 61 -12.05 -2.36 -0.25
CA GLY A 61 -12.18 -2.25 -1.70
C GLY A 61 -11.60 -3.43 -2.46
N GLU A 62 -11.65 -3.32 -3.80
CA GLU A 62 -11.22 -4.38 -4.71
C GLU A 62 -10.29 -3.80 -5.76
N ALA A 63 -9.25 -4.54 -6.07
CA ALA A 63 -8.23 -4.12 -7.03
C ALA A 63 -7.68 -5.32 -7.79
N THR A 64 -6.98 -5.04 -8.88
CA THR A 64 -6.18 -6.02 -9.59
C THR A 64 -4.72 -5.67 -9.39
N LEU A 65 -3.92 -6.64 -8.98
CA LEU A 65 -2.50 -6.48 -8.75
C LEU A 65 -1.71 -7.06 -9.91
N LYS A 66 -0.69 -6.33 -10.36
CA LYS A 66 0.34 -6.87 -11.22
C LYS A 66 1.54 -7.21 -10.33
N LEU A 67 1.96 -8.47 -10.34
CA LEU A 67 3.08 -8.96 -9.54
C LEU A 67 4.02 -9.71 -10.47
N GLY A 68 5.03 -9.02 -10.99
CA GLY A 68 5.87 -9.55 -12.04
C GLY A 68 5.04 -9.78 -13.30
N SER A 69 5.01 -11.02 -13.78
CA SER A 69 4.19 -11.41 -14.94
C SER A 69 2.79 -11.90 -14.53
N ASP A 70 2.52 -12.00 -13.22
CA ASP A 70 1.25 -12.50 -12.71
C ASP A 70 0.26 -11.37 -12.47
N GLU A 71 -1.02 -11.69 -12.56
CA GLU A 71 -2.10 -10.83 -12.09
C GLU A 71 -2.85 -11.55 -10.99
N GLN A 72 -3.16 -10.85 -9.90
CA GLN A 72 -3.90 -11.40 -8.77
C GLN A 72 -4.99 -10.43 -8.36
N PRO A 73 -6.15 -10.93 -7.92
CA PRO A 73 -7.18 -10.06 -7.36
C PRO A 73 -6.81 -9.69 -5.93
N ALA A 74 -7.25 -8.50 -5.52
CA ALA A 74 -7.11 -8.05 -4.14
C ALA A 74 -8.45 -7.56 -3.63
N LYS A 75 -8.71 -7.80 -2.36
CA LYS A 75 -9.91 -7.36 -1.67
C LYS A 75 -9.57 -7.10 -0.21
N GLU A 76 -10.56 -6.72 0.57
CA GLU A 76 -10.38 -6.56 2.01
C GLU A 76 -9.77 -7.82 2.60
N GLY A 77 -8.65 -7.66 3.29
CA GLY A 77 -7.92 -8.77 3.90
C GLY A 77 -6.78 -9.34 3.07
N THR A 78 -6.65 -8.96 1.80
CA THR A 78 -5.56 -9.47 0.96
C THR A 78 -4.22 -8.95 1.45
N PHE A 79 -3.26 -9.87 1.52
CA PHE A 79 -1.88 -9.60 1.97
C PHE A 79 -0.92 -10.07 0.90
N VAL A 80 0.08 -9.23 0.58
CA VAL A 80 1.12 -9.59 -0.38
C VAL A 80 2.48 -9.21 0.19
N TYR A 81 3.42 -10.14 0.18
CA TYR A 81 4.82 -9.83 0.44
C TYR A 81 5.55 -9.83 -0.90
N MET A 82 6.28 -8.76 -1.17
CA MET A 82 7.03 -8.60 -2.41
C MET A 82 8.52 -8.56 -2.10
N THR A 83 9.28 -9.36 -2.84
CA THR A 83 10.74 -9.32 -2.75
C THR A 83 11.27 -8.00 -3.33
N PRO A 84 12.51 -7.60 -2.99
CA PRO A 84 13.09 -6.42 -3.60
C PRO A 84 13.11 -6.54 -5.14
N GLN A 85 12.88 -5.42 -5.81
CA GLN A 85 12.94 -5.30 -7.28
C GLN A 85 11.82 -6.01 -8.03
N LEU A 86 10.82 -6.57 -7.35
CA LEU A 86 9.67 -7.13 -8.06
C LEU A 86 8.88 -5.99 -8.71
N GLU A 87 8.68 -6.10 -10.03
CA GLU A 87 7.82 -5.14 -10.73
C GLU A 87 6.37 -5.37 -10.28
N HIS A 88 5.70 -4.32 -9.86
CA HIS A 88 4.34 -4.43 -9.36
C HIS A 88 3.54 -3.17 -9.65
N GLY A 89 2.25 -3.36 -9.79
CA GLY A 89 1.28 -2.28 -10.03
C GLY A 89 -0.06 -2.61 -9.43
N ILE A 90 -0.92 -1.61 -9.30
CA ILE A 90 -2.23 -1.74 -8.67
C ILE A 90 -3.24 -0.95 -9.48
N ARG A 91 -4.35 -1.58 -9.83
CA ARG A 91 -5.49 -0.89 -10.45
C ARG A 91 -6.72 -1.05 -9.57
N ALA A 92 -7.22 0.05 -9.05
CA ALA A 92 -8.40 0.04 -8.20
C ALA A 92 -9.65 -0.14 -9.05
N GLN A 93 -10.48 -1.12 -8.71
CA GLN A 93 -11.76 -1.34 -9.37
C GLN A 93 -12.86 -0.59 -8.64
N THR A 94 -12.75 -0.52 -7.34
CA THR A 94 -13.60 0.29 -6.49
C THR A 94 -12.72 1.29 -5.75
N GLU A 95 -13.28 2.05 -4.84
CA GLU A 95 -12.50 2.79 -3.85
C GLU A 95 -11.66 1.78 -3.06
N VAL A 96 -10.36 2.05 -2.91
CA VAL A 96 -9.44 1.14 -2.23
C VAL A 96 -8.68 1.87 -1.13
N VAL A 97 -8.61 1.25 0.04
CA VAL A 97 -7.72 1.68 1.11
C VAL A 97 -6.73 0.56 1.36
N MET A 98 -5.45 0.87 1.29
CA MET A 98 -4.41 -0.13 1.52
C MET A 98 -3.22 0.47 2.25
N LEU A 99 -2.41 -0.41 2.85
CA LEU A 99 -1.12 -0.05 3.43
C LEU A 99 -0.01 -0.59 2.55
N LEU A 100 1.02 0.23 2.36
CA LEU A 100 2.31 -0.19 1.85
C LEU A 100 3.28 -0.15 3.02
N ILE A 101 3.85 -1.30 3.34
CA ILE A 101 4.84 -1.43 4.41
C ILE A 101 6.17 -1.77 3.77
N MET A 102 7.07 -0.80 3.73
CA MET A 102 8.39 -0.97 3.15
C MET A 102 9.37 -1.33 4.27
N LEU A 103 10.05 -2.46 4.12
CA LEU A 103 10.99 -2.95 5.11
C LEU A 103 12.40 -2.55 4.68
N LYS A 104 12.92 -1.54 5.33
CA LYS A 104 14.28 -1.08 5.05
C LYS A 104 15.27 -2.04 5.68
N ASN A 105 16.42 -2.18 5.06
CA ASN A 105 17.46 -3.05 5.57
C ASN A 105 18.58 -2.17 6.12
N PRO A 106 18.55 -1.83 7.40
CA PRO A 106 19.64 -1.05 7.99
C PRO A 106 20.89 -1.91 7.98
N ALA A 107 21.93 -1.37 7.42
CA ALA A 107 23.22 -2.06 7.35
C ALA A 107 23.83 -2.22 8.75
#